data_1800644ced52d7b91a0bcbb600f51675
#
_entry.id   1800644ced52d7b91a0bcbb600f51675
#
_cell.length_a   1.000
_cell.length_b   1.000
_cell.length_c   1.000
_cell.angle_alpha   90.00
_cell.angle_beta   90.00
_cell.angle_gamma   90.00
#
_symmetry.space_group_name_H-M   'P 1'
#
loop_
_entity.id
_entity.type
_entity.pdbx_description
1 polymer ?
#
loop_
_entity_poly.entity_id
_entity_poly.type
_entity_poly.pdbx_seq_one_letter_code
_entity_poly.pdbx_strand_id
1 'polypeptide(L)'
;MIRKTSAMVEAGILAAIAIVMALISMYVPVLGAFVNFVWPLPIVICGSRHGLKWSIMTLLVATIIIAMIMSPVNAFFLAAIFGLLGLILGECMRRHLPPMKLMLFGAIGGIIALVLNIVLSFVVLGIDPINMMFTSFDESLVQLAEYYREHGMSEADIKASIDGYKEMFRMMKIIMPGAFLVCAPIMAFVNYICAKKILTKLGDSFESFPSFIMLKVPQWVLWPYFLSLLAVTYFYQTDQSSWMYAAAVNVQTVCSFSLVFQGIVLIYWYVETKKKPRWWANIGTALLFMIPLFSQIIVYVGAFDMVFDFRKIRNHR
;
A
#
# COMPACT_ATOMS: atom_id res chain seq x y z
N MET A 1 -20.23 -30.37 17.41
CA MET A 1 -19.75 -30.91 16.12
C MET A 1 -20.14 -30.02 14.94
N ILE A 2 -21.39 -29.62 14.78
CA ILE A 2 -21.92 -28.82 13.64
C ILE A 2 -21.10 -27.49 13.37
N ARG A 3 -20.73 -26.76 14.41
CA ARG A 3 -19.91 -25.52 14.25
C ARG A 3 -18.52 -25.77 13.67
N LYS A 4 -17.85 -26.89 13.97
CA LYS A 4 -16.51 -27.19 13.43
C LYS A 4 -16.57 -27.59 11.97
N THR A 5 -17.58 -28.33 11.56
CA THR A 5 -17.77 -28.73 10.16
C THR A 5 -18.10 -27.54 9.29
N SER A 6 -18.95 -26.63 9.76
CA SER A 6 -19.25 -25.37 9.05
C SER A 6 -18.00 -24.49 8.88
N ALA A 7 -17.18 -24.36 9.93
CA ALA A 7 -15.93 -23.61 9.84
C ALA A 7 -14.94 -24.21 8.83
N MET A 8 -14.84 -25.53 8.77
CA MET A 8 -13.98 -26.25 7.82
C MET A 8 -14.43 -26.04 6.38
N VAL A 9 -15.73 -26.13 6.11
CA VAL A 9 -16.29 -25.94 4.76
C VAL A 9 -16.09 -24.49 4.32
N GLU A 10 -16.38 -23.54 5.18
CA GLU A 10 -16.20 -22.11 4.86
C GLU A 10 -14.71 -21.76 4.65
N ALA A 11 -13.81 -22.29 5.47
CA ALA A 11 -12.37 -22.15 5.29
C ALA A 11 -11.90 -22.72 3.94
N GLY A 12 -12.44 -23.86 3.51
CA GLY A 12 -12.15 -24.44 2.20
C GLY A 12 -12.64 -23.58 1.03
N ILE A 13 -13.85 -23.04 1.13
CA ILE A 13 -14.40 -22.12 0.11
C ILE A 13 -13.54 -20.85 0.02
N LEU A 14 -13.16 -20.27 1.16
CA LEU A 14 -12.33 -19.07 1.21
C LEU A 14 -10.91 -19.34 0.68
N ALA A 15 -10.35 -20.53 0.93
CA ALA A 15 -9.09 -20.95 0.30
C ALA A 15 -9.22 -21.03 -1.23
N ALA A 16 -10.31 -21.61 -1.75
CA ALA A 16 -10.55 -21.65 -3.19
C ALA A 16 -10.66 -20.24 -3.81
N ILE A 17 -11.34 -19.32 -3.12
CA ILE A 17 -11.40 -17.90 -3.55
C ILE A 17 -10.01 -17.27 -3.57
N ALA A 18 -9.18 -17.49 -2.54
CA ALA A 18 -7.81 -16.99 -2.49
C ALA A 18 -6.95 -17.52 -3.64
N ILE A 19 -7.12 -18.81 -4.00
CA ILE A 19 -6.42 -19.41 -5.15
C ILE A 19 -6.86 -18.76 -6.47
N VAL A 20 -8.16 -18.61 -6.70
CA VAL A 20 -8.69 -17.95 -7.91
C VAL A 20 -8.17 -16.50 -8.00
N MET A 21 -8.16 -15.76 -6.90
CA MET A 21 -7.61 -14.40 -6.85
C MET A 21 -6.12 -14.39 -7.21
N ALA A 22 -5.33 -15.36 -6.72
CA ALA A 22 -3.91 -15.47 -7.07
C ALA A 22 -3.71 -15.74 -8.57
N LEU A 23 -4.52 -16.62 -9.16
CA LEU A 23 -4.48 -16.89 -10.60
C LEU A 23 -4.84 -15.63 -11.43
N ILE A 24 -5.90 -14.92 -11.05
CA ILE A 24 -6.28 -13.65 -11.70
C ILE A 24 -5.13 -12.65 -11.58
N SER A 25 -4.51 -12.55 -10.42
CA SER A 25 -3.39 -11.64 -10.16
C SER A 25 -2.21 -11.91 -11.09
N MET A 26 -1.93 -13.16 -11.44
CA MET A 26 -0.82 -13.53 -12.29
C MET A 26 -1.13 -13.41 -13.78
N TYR A 27 -2.31 -13.88 -14.20
CA TYR A 27 -2.62 -14.01 -15.62
C TYR A 27 -3.36 -12.83 -16.23
N VAL A 28 -3.92 -11.91 -15.43
CA VAL A 28 -4.65 -10.75 -15.93
C VAL A 28 -3.94 -9.45 -15.51
N PRO A 29 -3.07 -8.85 -16.36
CA PRO A 29 -2.10 -7.82 -15.94
C PRO A 29 -2.70 -6.65 -15.16
N VAL A 30 -3.65 -5.91 -15.71
CA VAL A 30 -4.21 -4.72 -15.06
C VAL A 30 -5.09 -5.08 -13.86
N LEU A 31 -6.00 -6.06 -14.05
CA LEU A 31 -6.90 -6.52 -13.01
C LEU A 31 -6.14 -7.19 -11.86
N GLY A 32 -5.07 -7.91 -12.19
CA GLY A 32 -4.22 -8.59 -11.21
C GLY A 32 -3.61 -7.65 -10.20
N ALA A 33 -3.16 -6.47 -10.61
CA ALA A 33 -2.64 -5.46 -9.68
C ALA A 33 -3.69 -5.05 -8.62
N PHE A 34 -4.95 -4.84 -9.03
CA PHE A 34 -6.04 -4.53 -8.10
C PHE A 34 -6.41 -5.72 -7.21
N VAL A 35 -6.41 -6.93 -7.77
CA VAL A 35 -6.73 -8.16 -7.01
C VAL A 35 -5.68 -8.43 -5.94
N ASN A 36 -4.40 -8.14 -6.19
CA ASN A 36 -3.35 -8.24 -5.18
C ASN A 36 -3.62 -7.39 -3.95
N PHE A 37 -4.16 -6.18 -4.11
CA PHE A 37 -4.51 -5.32 -2.98
C PHE A 37 -5.57 -5.94 -2.06
N VAL A 38 -6.48 -6.71 -2.60
CA VAL A 38 -7.57 -7.34 -1.83
C VAL A 38 -7.37 -8.85 -1.60
N TRP A 39 -6.23 -9.39 -2.00
CA TRP A 39 -5.91 -10.80 -1.81
C TRP A 39 -5.98 -11.28 -0.35
N PRO A 40 -5.62 -10.48 0.68
CA PRO A 40 -5.79 -10.87 2.08
C PRO A 40 -7.24 -11.14 2.50
N LEU A 41 -8.22 -10.65 1.74
CA LEU A 41 -9.63 -10.61 2.13
C LEU A 41 -10.24 -11.97 2.53
N PRO A 42 -10.05 -13.09 1.79
CA PRO A 42 -10.55 -14.39 2.20
C PRO A 42 -10.00 -14.84 3.55
N ILE A 43 -8.71 -14.52 3.82
CA ILE A 43 -8.02 -14.87 5.06
C ILE A 43 -8.56 -14.02 6.22
N VAL A 44 -8.81 -12.71 5.98
CA VAL A 44 -9.44 -11.79 6.95
C VAL A 44 -10.83 -12.26 7.32
N ILE A 45 -11.66 -12.63 6.34
CA ILE A 45 -13.03 -13.10 6.56
C ILE A 45 -13.02 -14.39 7.37
N CYS A 46 -12.18 -15.35 7.01
CA CYS A 46 -12.03 -16.60 7.76
C CYS A 46 -11.60 -16.36 9.20
N GLY A 47 -10.60 -15.46 9.39
CA GLY A 47 -10.08 -15.12 10.72
C GLY A 47 -11.11 -14.42 11.59
N SER A 48 -11.88 -13.49 11.04
CA SER A 48 -12.94 -12.78 11.75
C SER A 48 -14.05 -13.72 12.23
N ARG A 49 -14.49 -14.67 11.39
CA ARG A 49 -15.62 -15.55 11.69
C ARG A 49 -15.25 -16.80 12.49
N HIS A 50 -14.12 -17.41 12.19
CA HIS A 50 -13.75 -18.73 12.72
C HIS A 50 -12.47 -18.71 13.58
N GLY A 51 -11.78 -17.56 13.61
CA GLY A 51 -10.58 -17.34 14.41
C GLY A 51 -9.28 -17.76 13.71
N LEU A 52 -8.18 -17.44 14.39
CA LEU A 52 -6.81 -17.51 13.83
C LEU A 52 -6.45 -18.92 13.30
N LYS A 53 -6.88 -19.99 14.00
CA LYS A 53 -6.59 -21.37 13.59
C LYS A 53 -7.09 -21.67 12.18
N TRP A 54 -8.35 -21.34 11.89
CA TRP A 54 -8.96 -21.59 10.59
C TRP A 54 -8.40 -20.67 9.51
N SER A 55 -8.09 -19.43 9.86
CA SER A 55 -7.43 -18.47 8.97
C SER A 55 -6.05 -18.95 8.53
N ILE A 56 -5.24 -19.50 9.47
CA ILE A 56 -3.95 -20.14 9.15
C ILE A 56 -4.15 -21.35 8.24
N MET A 57 -5.13 -22.20 8.53
CA MET A 57 -5.42 -23.36 7.67
C MET A 57 -5.82 -22.93 6.25
N THR A 58 -6.67 -21.92 6.12
CA THR A 58 -7.04 -21.31 4.82
C THR A 58 -5.82 -20.82 4.07
N LEU A 59 -4.94 -20.08 4.74
CA LEU A 59 -3.70 -19.58 4.16
C LEU A 59 -2.78 -20.73 3.70
N LEU A 60 -2.56 -21.73 4.54
CA LEU A 60 -1.69 -22.87 4.23
C LEU A 60 -2.22 -23.67 3.03
N VAL A 61 -3.51 -24.00 3.02
CA VAL A 61 -4.13 -24.74 1.90
C VAL A 61 -4.02 -23.94 0.61
N ALA A 62 -4.34 -22.63 0.64
CA ALA A 62 -4.22 -21.77 -0.52
C ALA A 62 -2.76 -21.71 -1.01
N THR A 63 -1.80 -21.51 -0.10
CA THR A 63 -0.37 -21.43 -0.44
C THR A 63 0.15 -22.71 -1.09
N ILE A 64 -0.20 -23.90 -0.54
CA ILE A 64 0.23 -25.19 -1.10
C ILE A 64 -0.31 -25.37 -2.53
N ILE A 65 -1.60 -25.09 -2.74
CA ILE A 65 -2.21 -25.25 -4.06
C ILE A 65 -1.64 -24.22 -5.05
N ILE A 66 -1.44 -22.96 -4.64
CA ILE A 66 -0.80 -21.93 -5.47
C ILE A 66 0.63 -22.36 -5.82
N ALA A 67 1.38 -22.93 -4.87
CA ALA A 67 2.73 -23.44 -5.12
C ALA A 67 2.76 -24.56 -6.17
N MET A 68 1.74 -25.41 -6.19
CA MET A 68 1.62 -26.49 -7.18
C MET A 68 1.25 -25.97 -8.58
N ILE A 69 0.44 -24.90 -8.67
CA ILE A 69 -0.08 -24.38 -9.95
C ILE A 69 0.87 -23.36 -10.56
N MET A 70 1.42 -22.46 -9.75
CA MET A 70 2.26 -21.35 -10.22
C MET A 70 3.75 -21.64 -10.02
N SER A 71 4.23 -21.47 -8.82
CA SER A 71 5.56 -21.89 -8.34
C SER A 71 5.63 -21.76 -6.81
N PRO A 72 6.52 -22.56 -6.16
CA PRO A 72 6.73 -22.43 -4.71
C PRO A 72 7.19 -21.03 -4.28
N VAL A 73 8.01 -20.39 -5.10
CA VAL A 73 8.55 -19.05 -4.84
C VAL A 73 7.45 -18.00 -4.85
N ASN A 74 6.60 -17.99 -5.90
CA ASN A 74 5.47 -17.05 -5.99
C ASN A 74 4.47 -17.24 -4.85
N ALA A 75 4.15 -18.49 -4.53
CA ALA A 75 3.25 -18.81 -3.42
C ALA A 75 3.80 -18.33 -2.07
N PHE A 76 5.11 -18.49 -1.86
CA PHE A 76 5.79 -18.02 -0.67
C PHE A 76 5.71 -16.49 -0.53
N PHE A 77 6.06 -15.74 -1.57
CA PHE A 77 5.98 -14.27 -1.55
C PHE A 77 4.55 -13.79 -1.26
N LEU A 78 3.58 -14.37 -1.93
CA LEU A 78 2.17 -14.01 -1.75
C LEU A 78 1.69 -14.28 -0.32
N ALA A 79 2.02 -15.44 0.23
CA ALA A 79 1.65 -15.81 1.60
C ALA A 79 2.36 -14.96 2.65
N ALA A 80 3.64 -14.68 2.48
CA ALA A 80 4.42 -13.93 3.45
C ALA A 80 3.98 -12.47 3.54
N ILE A 81 3.74 -11.80 2.39
CA ILE A 81 3.32 -10.39 2.37
C ILE A 81 1.85 -10.24 2.74
N PHE A 82 1.00 -10.90 2.00
CA PHE A 82 -0.44 -10.68 2.07
C PHE A 82 -1.14 -11.57 3.11
N GLY A 83 -0.61 -12.79 3.31
CA GLY A 83 -1.18 -13.73 4.27
C GLY A 83 -1.06 -13.24 5.71
N LEU A 84 0.11 -12.75 6.11
CA LEU A 84 0.33 -12.23 7.45
C LEU A 84 -0.57 -11.02 7.75
N LEU A 85 -0.70 -10.09 6.80
CA LEU A 85 -1.64 -8.98 6.91
C LEU A 85 -3.08 -9.48 7.11
N GLY A 86 -3.49 -10.50 6.34
CA GLY A 86 -4.80 -11.12 6.44
C GLY A 86 -5.07 -11.76 7.81
N LEU A 87 -4.08 -12.46 8.37
CA LEU A 87 -4.17 -13.05 9.71
C LEU A 87 -4.34 -11.99 10.80
N ILE A 88 -3.55 -10.93 10.76
CA ILE A 88 -3.59 -9.84 11.75
C ILE A 88 -4.93 -9.11 11.68
N LEU A 89 -5.35 -8.68 10.48
CA LEU A 89 -6.63 -7.99 10.31
C LEU A 89 -7.82 -8.87 10.70
N GLY A 90 -7.81 -10.17 10.33
CA GLY A 90 -8.86 -11.10 10.69
C GLY A 90 -9.01 -11.25 12.20
N GLU A 91 -7.91 -11.40 12.94
CA GLU A 91 -7.93 -11.49 14.40
C GLU A 91 -8.34 -10.16 15.06
N CYS A 92 -7.89 -9.01 14.54
CA CYS A 92 -8.32 -7.70 15.03
C CYS A 92 -9.83 -7.48 14.84
N MET A 93 -10.37 -7.88 13.69
CA MET A 93 -11.82 -7.80 13.43
C MET A 93 -12.60 -8.76 14.32
N ARG A 94 -12.12 -9.97 14.55
CA ARG A 94 -12.74 -10.95 15.46
C ARG A 94 -12.85 -10.43 16.89
N ARG A 95 -11.84 -9.66 17.33
CA ARG A 95 -11.83 -9.03 18.65
C ARG A 95 -12.63 -7.73 18.71
N HIS A 96 -13.30 -7.33 17.64
CA HIS A 96 -14.04 -6.06 17.52
C HIS A 96 -13.23 -4.85 17.98
N LEU A 97 -11.94 -4.80 17.61
CA LEU A 97 -11.10 -3.66 17.96
C LEU A 97 -11.61 -2.37 17.30
N PRO A 98 -11.52 -1.22 18.00
CA PRO A 98 -11.86 0.07 17.40
C PRO A 98 -11.10 0.30 16.10
N PRO A 99 -11.70 0.93 15.08
CA PRO A 99 -11.12 1.09 13.75
C PRO A 99 -9.70 1.67 13.74
N MET A 100 -9.41 2.66 14.59
CA MET A 100 -8.08 3.26 14.68
C MET A 100 -7.00 2.29 15.20
N LYS A 101 -7.34 1.47 16.19
CA LYS A 101 -6.42 0.42 16.70
C LYS A 101 -6.21 -0.67 15.65
N LEU A 102 -7.29 -1.06 14.97
CA LEU A 102 -7.22 -2.05 13.88
C LEU A 102 -6.31 -1.55 12.75
N MET A 103 -6.42 -0.28 12.36
CA MET A 103 -5.55 0.35 11.37
C MET A 103 -4.08 0.36 11.82
N LEU A 104 -3.83 0.68 13.09
CA LEU A 104 -2.47 0.67 13.64
C LEU A 104 -1.85 -0.73 13.60
N PHE A 105 -2.57 -1.75 14.07
CA PHE A 105 -2.08 -3.13 14.02
C PHE A 105 -1.95 -3.64 12.59
N GLY A 106 -2.88 -3.30 11.70
CA GLY A 106 -2.79 -3.63 10.27
C GLY A 106 -1.58 -2.98 9.59
N ALA A 107 -1.31 -1.71 9.86
CA ALA A 107 -0.14 -1.01 9.32
C ALA A 107 1.17 -1.62 9.84
N ILE A 108 1.30 -1.82 11.16
CA ILE A 108 2.47 -2.46 11.76
C ILE A 108 2.65 -3.88 11.21
N GLY A 109 1.57 -4.65 11.14
CA GLY A 109 1.59 -6.00 10.59
C GLY A 109 1.98 -6.05 9.13
N GLY A 110 1.53 -5.10 8.33
CA GLY A 110 1.93 -4.96 6.93
C GLY A 110 3.42 -4.64 6.76
N ILE A 111 3.96 -3.74 7.60
CA ILE A 111 5.39 -3.43 7.62
C ILE A 111 6.21 -4.66 8.03
N ILE A 112 5.80 -5.34 9.10
CA ILE A 112 6.47 -6.58 9.55
C ILE A 112 6.42 -7.64 8.45
N ALA A 113 5.29 -7.80 7.75
CA ALA A 113 5.14 -8.74 6.66
C ALA A 113 6.13 -8.45 5.52
N LEU A 114 6.31 -7.19 5.16
CA LEU A 114 7.26 -6.77 4.12
C LEU A 114 8.72 -7.05 4.55
N VAL A 115 9.09 -6.66 5.77
CA VAL A 115 10.46 -6.92 6.29
C VAL A 115 10.71 -8.42 6.39
N LEU A 116 9.76 -9.17 6.94
CA LEU A 116 9.87 -10.62 7.05
C LEU A 116 9.99 -11.28 5.67
N ASN A 117 9.25 -10.81 4.67
CA ASN A 117 9.35 -11.31 3.30
C ASN A 117 10.76 -11.13 2.74
N ILE A 118 11.36 -9.94 2.88
CA ILE A 118 12.72 -9.67 2.42
C ILE A 118 13.71 -10.60 3.15
N VAL A 119 13.64 -10.66 4.48
CA VAL A 119 14.53 -11.51 5.28
C VAL A 119 14.40 -12.98 4.92
N LEU A 120 13.19 -13.50 4.81
CA LEU A 120 12.95 -14.90 4.45
C LEU A 120 13.38 -15.21 3.01
N SER A 121 13.26 -14.25 2.09
CA SER A 121 13.75 -14.39 0.71
C SER A 121 15.26 -14.62 0.69
N PHE A 122 16.01 -13.86 1.48
CA PHE A 122 17.44 -14.05 1.62
C PHE A 122 17.80 -15.37 2.31
N VAL A 123 17.16 -15.66 3.45
CA VAL A 123 17.58 -16.76 4.33
C VAL A 123 17.11 -18.12 3.79
N VAL A 124 15.88 -18.20 3.28
CA VAL A 124 15.24 -19.46 2.88
C VAL A 124 15.44 -19.78 1.41
N LEU A 125 15.34 -18.78 0.53
CA LEU A 125 15.39 -18.96 -0.90
C LEU A 125 16.78 -18.60 -1.48
N GLY A 126 17.65 -17.93 -0.72
CA GLY A 126 18.91 -17.41 -1.23
C GLY A 126 18.75 -16.35 -2.33
N ILE A 127 17.57 -15.75 -2.43
CA ILE A 127 17.19 -14.77 -3.45
C ILE A 127 17.19 -13.39 -2.83
N ASP A 128 17.85 -12.45 -3.48
CA ASP A 128 17.71 -11.02 -3.21
C ASP A 128 16.61 -10.44 -4.11
N PRO A 129 15.36 -10.26 -3.60
CA PRO A 129 14.26 -9.79 -4.43
C PRO A 129 14.48 -8.37 -4.95
N ILE A 130 15.24 -7.57 -4.20
CA ILE A 130 15.55 -6.20 -4.58
C ILE A 130 16.54 -6.20 -5.74
N ASN A 131 17.67 -6.91 -5.60
CA ASN A 131 18.63 -7.01 -6.69
C ASN A 131 18.07 -7.71 -7.93
N MET A 132 17.25 -8.74 -7.75
CA MET A 132 16.58 -9.41 -8.87
C MET A 132 15.71 -8.44 -9.68
N MET A 133 14.95 -7.58 -9.00
CA MET A 133 14.15 -6.55 -9.67
C MET A 133 15.04 -5.57 -10.45
N PHE A 134 16.19 -5.16 -9.89
CA PHE A 134 17.12 -4.25 -10.57
C PHE A 134 17.79 -4.91 -11.79
N THR A 135 18.23 -6.15 -11.65
CA THR A 135 18.82 -6.90 -12.77
C THR A 135 17.83 -7.07 -13.92
N SER A 136 16.59 -7.46 -13.63
CA SER A 136 15.53 -7.58 -14.64
C SER A 136 15.21 -6.24 -15.32
N PHE A 137 15.31 -5.13 -14.58
CA PHE A 137 15.14 -3.80 -15.16
C PHE A 137 16.30 -3.44 -16.10
N ASP A 138 17.55 -3.69 -15.68
CA ASP A 138 18.72 -3.42 -16.52
C ASP A 138 18.69 -4.26 -17.82
N GLU A 139 18.28 -5.53 -17.74
CA GLU A 139 18.06 -6.38 -18.91
C GLU A 139 16.97 -5.80 -19.83
N SER A 140 15.88 -5.30 -19.26
CA SER A 140 14.80 -4.66 -20.02
C SER A 140 15.27 -3.36 -20.71
N LEU A 141 16.18 -2.59 -20.09
CA LEU A 141 16.77 -1.41 -20.72
C LEU A 141 17.67 -1.75 -21.91
N VAL A 142 18.39 -2.88 -21.87
CA VAL A 142 19.17 -3.36 -23.01
C VAL A 142 18.26 -3.69 -24.17
N GLN A 143 17.19 -4.44 -23.94
CA GLN A 143 16.19 -4.77 -24.96
C GLN A 143 15.51 -3.52 -25.53
N LEU A 144 15.20 -2.54 -24.68
CA LEU A 144 14.60 -1.27 -25.10
C LEU A 144 15.57 -0.45 -25.98
N ALA A 145 16.87 -0.44 -25.64
CA ALA A 145 17.87 0.26 -26.45
C ALA A 145 18.02 -0.39 -27.84
N GLU A 146 18.00 -1.73 -27.94
CA GLU A 146 18.00 -2.46 -29.20
C GLU A 146 16.75 -2.15 -30.03
N TYR A 147 15.57 -2.18 -29.41
CA TYR A 147 14.32 -1.80 -30.05
C TYR A 147 14.35 -0.38 -30.64
N TYR A 148 14.84 0.60 -29.88
CA TYR A 148 14.98 1.98 -30.39
C TYR A 148 15.97 2.09 -31.56
N ARG A 149 17.07 1.32 -31.53
CA ARG A 149 18.06 1.27 -32.61
C ARG A 149 17.46 0.68 -33.91
N GLU A 150 16.70 -0.37 -33.81
CA GLU A 150 15.99 -0.99 -34.92
C GLU A 150 14.94 -0.05 -35.56
N HIS A 151 14.36 0.86 -34.75
CA HIS A 151 13.38 1.84 -35.22
C HIS A 151 14.01 3.18 -35.66
N GLY A 152 15.35 3.22 -35.83
CA GLY A 152 16.05 4.35 -36.42
C GLY A 152 16.27 5.55 -35.48
N MET A 153 16.16 5.37 -34.17
CA MET A 153 16.51 6.42 -33.21
C MET A 153 18.01 6.66 -33.17
N SER A 154 18.44 7.91 -33.03
CA SER A 154 19.88 8.22 -32.95
C SER A 154 20.49 7.66 -31.66
N GLU A 155 21.79 7.27 -31.71
CA GLU A 155 22.49 6.75 -30.51
C GLU A 155 22.52 7.79 -29.36
N ALA A 156 22.53 9.11 -29.70
CA ALA A 156 22.46 10.16 -28.68
C ALA A 156 21.11 10.18 -27.96
N ASP A 157 19.99 10.04 -28.69
CA ASP A 157 18.65 10.03 -28.12
C ASP A 157 18.39 8.73 -27.35
N ILE A 158 18.90 7.59 -27.86
CA ILE A 158 18.84 6.31 -27.14
C ILE A 158 19.55 6.45 -25.79
N LYS A 159 20.77 6.94 -25.79
CA LYS A 159 21.55 7.14 -24.57
C LYS A 159 20.82 8.08 -23.58
N ALA A 160 20.34 9.22 -24.05
CA ALA A 160 19.61 10.15 -23.19
C ALA A 160 18.34 9.52 -22.58
N SER A 161 17.58 8.74 -23.35
CA SER A 161 16.40 8.03 -22.87
C SER A 161 16.76 6.96 -21.82
N ILE A 162 17.77 6.13 -22.09
CA ILE A 162 18.22 5.07 -21.19
C ILE A 162 18.78 5.67 -19.88
N ASP A 163 19.57 6.74 -19.94
CA ASP A 163 20.10 7.42 -18.76
C ASP A 163 18.97 8.03 -17.93
N GLY A 164 17.93 8.57 -18.58
CA GLY A 164 16.72 9.05 -17.90
C GLY A 164 15.97 7.95 -17.17
N TYR A 165 15.80 6.78 -17.78
CA TYR A 165 15.18 5.61 -17.13
C TYR A 165 16.02 5.09 -15.96
N LYS A 166 17.34 5.02 -16.10
CA LYS A 166 18.24 4.63 -14.99
C LYS A 166 18.12 5.57 -13.80
N GLU A 167 18.07 6.88 -14.05
CA GLU A 167 17.92 7.86 -12.97
C GLU A 167 16.55 7.75 -12.28
N MET A 168 15.48 7.58 -13.07
CA MET A 168 14.15 7.34 -12.51
C MET A 168 14.13 6.08 -11.62
N PHE A 169 14.78 5.02 -12.05
CA PHE A 169 14.82 3.77 -11.31
C PHE A 169 15.71 3.87 -10.06
N ARG A 170 16.80 4.62 -10.13
CA ARG A 170 17.62 4.98 -8.97
C ARG A 170 16.79 5.70 -7.89
N MET A 171 15.98 6.67 -8.32
CA MET A 171 15.07 7.37 -7.41
C MET A 171 14.00 6.45 -6.81
N MET A 172 13.44 5.53 -7.60
CA MET A 172 12.51 4.50 -7.09
C MET A 172 13.16 3.67 -5.99
N LYS A 173 14.43 3.26 -6.15
CA LYS A 173 15.18 2.51 -5.12
C LYS A 173 15.28 3.28 -3.82
N ILE A 174 15.59 4.56 -3.89
CA ILE A 174 15.71 5.43 -2.71
C ILE A 174 14.37 5.61 -2.00
N ILE A 175 13.27 5.79 -2.75
CA ILE A 175 11.92 6.06 -2.22
C ILE A 175 11.26 4.78 -1.67
N MET A 176 11.69 3.60 -2.12
CA MET A 176 11.03 2.31 -1.84
C MET A 176 10.73 2.05 -0.35
N PRO A 177 11.65 2.26 0.60
CA PRO A 177 11.35 2.05 2.02
C PRO A 177 10.21 2.95 2.53
N GLY A 178 10.22 4.22 2.15
CA GLY A 178 9.15 5.18 2.50
C GLY A 178 7.83 4.83 1.84
N ALA A 179 7.85 4.38 0.58
CA ALA A 179 6.66 3.92 -0.12
C ALA A 179 6.03 2.71 0.58
N PHE A 180 6.82 1.75 1.07
CA PHE A 180 6.31 0.61 1.84
C PHE A 180 5.63 1.04 3.14
N LEU A 181 6.20 2.03 3.85
CA LEU A 181 5.59 2.58 5.05
C LEU A 181 4.23 3.25 4.78
N VAL A 182 4.04 3.79 3.59
CA VAL A 182 2.76 4.38 3.15
C VAL A 182 1.78 3.33 2.64
N CYS A 183 2.26 2.36 1.87
CA CYS A 183 1.40 1.32 1.28
C CYS A 183 0.78 0.39 2.33
N ALA A 184 1.51 0.05 3.40
CA ALA A 184 1.01 -0.87 4.43
C ALA A 184 -0.30 -0.41 5.10
N PRO A 185 -0.44 0.83 5.61
CA PRO A 185 -1.71 1.31 6.14
C PRO A 185 -2.81 1.44 5.07
N ILE A 186 -2.48 1.78 3.82
CA ILE A 186 -3.45 1.83 2.73
C ILE A 186 -4.01 0.43 2.46
N MET A 187 -3.16 -0.57 2.37
CA MET A 187 -3.59 -1.96 2.20
C MET A 187 -4.45 -2.45 3.37
N ALA A 188 -4.06 -2.14 4.61
CA ALA A 188 -4.84 -2.48 5.79
C ALA A 188 -6.23 -1.83 5.72
N PHE A 189 -6.32 -0.55 5.33
CA PHE A 189 -7.55 0.20 5.20
C PHE A 189 -8.49 -0.39 4.13
N VAL A 190 -7.97 -0.65 2.93
CA VAL A 190 -8.76 -1.25 1.83
C VAL A 190 -9.31 -2.61 2.24
N ASN A 191 -8.47 -3.49 2.79
CA ASN A 191 -8.90 -4.81 3.23
C ASN A 191 -9.92 -4.74 4.37
N TYR A 192 -9.73 -3.82 5.33
CA TYR A 192 -10.72 -3.62 6.40
C TYR A 192 -12.08 -3.19 5.85
N ILE A 193 -12.13 -2.18 4.97
CA ILE A 193 -13.40 -1.69 4.41
C ILE A 193 -14.10 -2.79 3.61
N CYS A 194 -13.36 -3.52 2.77
CA CYS A 194 -13.90 -4.62 1.99
C CYS A 194 -14.44 -5.74 2.89
N ALA A 195 -13.64 -6.16 3.88
CA ALA A 195 -14.03 -7.18 4.84
C ALA A 195 -15.25 -6.73 5.66
N LYS A 196 -15.24 -5.50 6.20
CA LYS A 196 -16.38 -4.95 6.94
C LYS A 196 -17.66 -4.98 6.11
N LYS A 197 -17.60 -4.55 4.84
CA LYS A 197 -18.77 -4.53 3.95
C LYS A 197 -19.34 -5.92 3.72
N ILE A 198 -18.48 -6.94 3.59
CA ILE A 198 -18.91 -8.34 3.40
C ILE A 198 -19.47 -8.91 4.71
N LEU A 199 -18.72 -8.79 5.81
CA LEU A 199 -19.09 -9.34 7.12
C LEU A 199 -20.38 -8.71 7.66
N THR A 200 -20.59 -7.40 7.43
CA THR A 200 -21.86 -6.75 7.81
C THR A 200 -23.05 -7.33 7.03
N LYS A 201 -22.88 -7.69 5.75
CA LYS A 201 -23.93 -8.40 5.00
C LYS A 201 -24.18 -9.83 5.51
N LEU A 202 -23.19 -10.41 6.18
CA LEU A 202 -23.28 -11.74 6.81
C LEU A 202 -23.81 -11.70 8.25
N GLY A 203 -24.19 -10.50 8.75
CA GLY A 203 -24.81 -10.30 10.05
C GLY A 203 -23.88 -9.81 11.16
N ASP A 204 -22.60 -9.57 10.87
CA ASP A 204 -21.68 -9.03 11.87
C ASP A 204 -21.81 -7.49 11.96
N SER A 205 -21.51 -6.93 13.13
CA SER A 205 -21.52 -5.48 13.36
C SER A 205 -20.12 -4.99 13.74
N PHE A 206 -19.70 -3.89 13.12
CA PHE A 206 -18.40 -3.27 13.40
C PHE A 206 -18.57 -1.77 13.62
N GLU A 207 -17.79 -1.21 14.53
CA GLU A 207 -17.74 0.23 14.72
C GLU A 207 -17.42 0.96 13.41
N SER A 208 -18.00 2.14 13.23
CA SER A 208 -17.73 2.97 12.07
C SER A 208 -16.50 3.85 12.32
N PHE A 209 -15.72 4.12 11.27
CA PHE A 209 -14.73 5.18 11.34
C PHE A 209 -15.39 6.50 11.69
N PRO A 210 -14.67 7.40 12.38
CA PRO A 210 -15.06 8.80 12.45
C PRO A 210 -15.36 9.33 11.04
N SER A 211 -16.23 10.31 10.92
CA SER A 211 -16.50 10.94 9.63
C SER A 211 -15.18 11.34 8.95
N PHE A 212 -15.02 11.01 7.66
CA PHE A 212 -13.80 11.26 6.91
C PHE A 212 -13.32 12.70 7.03
N ILE A 213 -14.25 13.66 7.01
CA ILE A 213 -13.96 15.08 7.15
C ILE A 213 -13.45 15.50 8.54
N MET A 214 -13.62 14.64 9.57
CA MET A 214 -13.13 14.87 10.94
C MET A 214 -11.74 14.26 11.17
N LEU A 215 -11.22 13.49 10.23
CA LEU A 215 -9.89 12.93 10.36
C LEU A 215 -8.84 14.04 10.30
N LYS A 216 -7.81 13.91 11.12
CA LYS A 216 -6.74 14.91 11.25
C LYS A 216 -5.40 14.23 11.44
N VAL A 217 -4.44 14.66 10.64
CA VAL A 217 -3.03 14.28 10.80
C VAL A 217 -2.44 15.10 11.98
N PRO A 218 -1.63 14.48 12.85
CA PRO A 218 -0.99 15.20 13.96
C PRO A 218 -0.06 16.32 13.46
N GLN A 219 -0.11 17.49 14.09
CA GLN A 219 0.67 18.65 13.66
C GLN A 219 2.18 18.45 13.69
N TRP A 220 2.69 17.57 14.55
CA TRP A 220 4.12 17.30 14.63
C TRP A 220 4.72 16.77 13.30
N VAL A 221 3.89 16.26 12.36
CA VAL A 221 4.34 15.79 11.02
C VAL A 221 4.92 16.92 10.18
N LEU A 222 4.57 18.17 10.46
CA LEU A 222 5.12 19.33 9.75
C LEU A 222 6.63 19.51 10.00
N TRP A 223 7.10 19.25 11.21
CA TRP A 223 8.51 19.42 11.54
C TRP A 223 9.44 18.47 10.75
N PRO A 224 9.24 17.15 10.75
CA PRO A 224 10.06 16.26 9.93
C PRO A 224 9.86 16.53 8.43
N TYR A 225 8.70 17.00 7.98
CA TYR A 225 8.50 17.39 6.59
C TYR A 225 9.43 18.55 6.19
N PHE A 226 9.43 19.65 6.93
CA PHE A 226 10.28 20.81 6.60
C PHE A 226 11.76 20.51 6.77
N LEU A 227 12.15 19.77 7.81
CA LEU A 227 13.52 19.33 8.01
C LEU A 227 14.00 18.43 6.86
N SER A 228 13.17 17.48 6.43
CA SER A 228 13.51 16.61 5.30
C SER A 228 13.59 17.39 3.99
N LEU A 229 12.73 18.39 3.77
CA LEU A 229 12.79 19.25 2.60
C LEU A 229 14.14 20.00 2.51
N LEU A 230 14.59 20.59 3.61
CA LEU A 230 15.89 21.26 3.69
C LEU A 230 17.04 20.25 3.49
N ALA A 231 16.98 19.09 4.11
CA ALA A 231 17.99 18.05 3.99
C ALA A 231 18.07 17.51 2.55
N VAL A 232 16.93 17.20 1.91
CA VAL A 232 16.89 16.76 0.51
C VAL A 232 17.50 17.81 -0.39
N THR A 233 17.16 19.08 -0.23
CA THR A 233 17.71 20.17 -1.06
C THR A 233 19.22 20.30 -0.88
N TYR A 234 19.72 20.21 0.36
CA TYR A 234 21.14 20.27 0.66
C TYR A 234 21.92 19.09 0.07
N PHE A 235 21.49 17.86 0.36
CA PHE A 235 22.17 16.64 -0.10
C PHE A 235 22.02 16.40 -1.61
N TYR A 236 20.96 16.89 -2.23
CA TYR A 236 20.80 16.85 -3.69
C TYR A 236 21.95 17.58 -4.40
N GLN A 237 22.44 18.66 -3.80
CA GLN A 237 23.53 19.47 -4.38
C GLN A 237 24.93 18.97 -3.96
N THR A 238 25.05 18.28 -2.84
CA THR A 238 26.36 17.90 -2.25
C THR A 238 26.69 16.43 -2.45
N ASP A 239 25.80 15.51 -2.03
CA ASP A 239 26.03 14.05 -2.11
C ASP A 239 24.71 13.28 -2.13
N GLN A 240 24.24 12.97 -3.33
CA GLN A 240 23.02 12.18 -3.57
C GLN A 240 23.22 10.66 -3.26
N SER A 241 24.45 10.21 -3.08
CA SER A 241 24.76 8.82 -2.72
C SER A 241 24.74 8.56 -1.22
N SER A 242 24.70 9.63 -0.41
CA SER A 242 24.69 9.56 1.04
C SER A 242 23.44 8.84 1.58
N TRP A 243 23.61 8.02 2.60
CA TRP A 243 22.49 7.45 3.36
C TRP A 243 21.59 8.51 3.99
N MET A 244 22.13 9.70 4.30
CA MET A 244 21.35 10.85 4.81
C MET A 244 20.39 11.39 3.77
N TYR A 245 20.82 11.46 2.49
CA TYR A 245 19.93 11.79 1.38
C TYR A 245 18.77 10.80 1.27
N ALA A 246 19.08 9.50 1.27
CA ALA A 246 18.07 8.45 1.22
C ALA A 246 17.10 8.51 2.41
N ALA A 247 17.60 8.73 3.62
CA ALA A 247 16.78 8.90 4.81
C ALA A 247 15.87 10.13 4.70
N ALA A 248 16.41 11.28 4.28
CA ALA A 248 15.64 12.51 4.11
C ALA A 248 14.53 12.34 3.07
N VAL A 249 14.81 11.73 1.92
CA VAL A 249 13.81 11.43 0.87
C VAL A 249 12.70 10.53 1.40
N ASN A 250 13.03 9.50 2.18
CA ASN A 250 12.02 8.59 2.75
C ASN A 250 11.15 9.29 3.80
N VAL A 251 11.73 10.09 4.68
CA VAL A 251 10.97 10.91 5.65
C VAL A 251 10.05 11.88 4.91
N GLN A 252 10.58 12.58 3.90
CA GLN A 252 9.78 13.49 3.07
C GLN A 252 8.63 12.77 2.39
N THR A 253 8.86 11.56 1.84
CA THR A 253 7.83 10.75 1.20
C THR A 253 6.69 10.44 2.16
N VAL A 254 6.98 9.90 3.35
CA VAL A 254 5.95 9.55 4.34
C VAL A 254 5.18 10.79 4.81
N CYS A 255 5.88 11.88 5.09
CA CYS A 255 5.25 13.13 5.50
C CYS A 255 4.40 13.74 4.37
N SER A 256 4.88 13.74 3.13
CA SER A 256 4.14 14.24 1.97
C SER A 256 2.82 13.49 1.77
N PHE A 257 2.83 12.16 1.86
CA PHE A 257 1.60 11.37 1.78
C PHE A 257 0.62 11.70 2.91
N SER A 258 1.13 11.94 4.13
CA SER A 258 0.30 12.37 5.26
C SER A 258 -0.33 13.74 4.99
N LEU A 259 0.41 14.67 4.39
CA LEU A 259 -0.08 16.00 4.01
C LEU A 259 -1.06 15.94 2.84
N VAL A 260 -0.82 15.08 1.84
CA VAL A 260 -1.79 14.81 0.76
C VAL A 260 -3.10 14.30 1.34
N PHE A 261 -3.04 13.35 2.26
CA PHE A 261 -4.23 12.85 2.95
C PHE A 261 -4.99 13.98 3.66
N GLN A 262 -4.28 14.84 4.40
CA GLN A 262 -4.88 16.01 5.07
C GLN A 262 -5.54 16.98 4.07
N GLY A 263 -4.88 17.23 2.94
CA GLY A 263 -5.43 18.08 1.87
C GLY A 263 -6.66 17.48 1.21
N ILE A 264 -6.68 16.17 0.96
CA ILE A 264 -7.88 15.46 0.47
C ILE A 264 -9.03 15.61 1.47
N VAL A 265 -8.79 15.40 2.75
CA VAL A 265 -9.80 15.58 3.81
C VAL A 265 -10.37 17.01 3.78
N LEU A 266 -9.51 18.03 3.58
CA LEU A 266 -9.95 19.43 3.46
C LEU A 266 -10.85 19.66 2.22
N ILE A 267 -10.53 19.06 1.07
CA ILE A 267 -11.35 19.13 -0.14
C ILE A 267 -12.76 18.58 0.15
N TYR A 268 -12.84 17.39 0.75
CA TYR A 268 -14.14 16.79 1.09
C TYR A 268 -14.91 17.65 2.11
N TRP A 269 -14.24 18.18 3.13
CA TRP A 269 -14.84 19.08 4.09
C TRP A 269 -15.40 20.34 3.42
N TYR A 270 -14.63 20.97 2.52
CA TYR A 270 -15.06 22.15 1.80
C TYR A 270 -16.31 21.90 0.94
N VAL A 271 -16.30 20.79 0.18
CA VAL A 271 -17.43 20.39 -0.68
C VAL A 271 -18.69 20.16 0.17
N GLU A 272 -18.55 19.48 1.32
CA GLU A 272 -19.67 19.17 2.22
C GLU A 272 -20.20 20.43 2.91
N THR A 273 -19.32 21.31 3.40
CA THR A 273 -19.69 22.60 4.02
C THR A 273 -20.41 23.52 3.04
N LYS A 274 -20.02 23.51 1.76
CA LYS A 274 -20.67 24.28 0.69
C LYS A 274 -21.89 23.56 0.10
N LYS A 275 -22.33 22.45 0.70
CA LYS A 275 -23.46 21.63 0.23
C LYS A 275 -23.37 21.26 -1.26
N LYS A 276 -22.14 21.11 -1.79
CA LYS A 276 -21.93 20.70 -3.17
C LYS A 276 -21.99 19.17 -3.29
N PRO A 277 -22.35 18.62 -4.46
CA PRO A 277 -22.33 17.19 -4.69
C PRO A 277 -20.94 16.57 -4.49
N ARG A 278 -20.84 15.42 -3.84
CA ARG A 278 -19.57 14.74 -3.52
C ARG A 278 -18.72 14.39 -4.75
N TRP A 279 -19.30 14.31 -5.93
CA TRP A 279 -18.55 14.02 -7.14
C TRP A 279 -17.47 15.10 -7.46
N TRP A 280 -17.67 16.36 -7.02
CA TRP A 280 -16.65 17.40 -7.12
C TRP A 280 -15.38 17.05 -6.34
N ALA A 281 -15.52 16.52 -5.12
CA ALA A 281 -14.40 16.06 -4.33
C ALA A 281 -13.72 14.84 -4.95
N ASN A 282 -14.50 13.91 -5.52
CA ASN A 282 -13.96 12.73 -6.19
C ASN A 282 -13.13 13.10 -7.43
N ILE A 283 -13.64 14.03 -8.27
CA ILE A 283 -12.89 14.53 -9.43
C ILE A 283 -11.65 15.28 -8.98
N GLY A 284 -11.76 16.17 -8.00
CA GLY A 284 -10.61 16.87 -7.44
C GLY A 284 -9.53 15.90 -6.95
N THR A 285 -9.92 14.85 -6.24
CA THR A 285 -9.01 13.81 -5.77
C THR A 285 -8.41 13.01 -6.93
N ALA A 286 -9.18 12.65 -7.96
CA ALA A 286 -8.69 11.95 -9.13
C ALA A 286 -7.63 12.78 -9.89
N LEU A 287 -7.85 14.08 -10.05
CA LEU A 287 -6.92 14.99 -10.69
C LEU A 287 -5.56 15.08 -9.95
N LEU A 288 -5.56 14.92 -8.61
CA LEU A 288 -4.32 14.90 -7.82
C LEU A 288 -3.41 13.73 -8.21
N PHE A 289 -4.00 12.59 -8.55
CA PHE A 289 -3.23 11.41 -8.96
C PHE A 289 -2.85 11.41 -10.44
N MET A 290 -3.61 12.14 -11.28
CA MET A 290 -3.34 12.21 -12.71
C MET A 290 -2.31 13.29 -13.07
N ILE A 291 -2.24 14.37 -12.30
CA ILE A 291 -1.39 15.52 -12.62
C ILE A 291 -0.43 15.78 -11.46
N PRO A 292 0.90 15.52 -11.64
CA PRO A 292 1.89 15.66 -10.58
C PRO A 292 1.93 17.07 -9.94
N LEU A 293 1.66 18.12 -10.72
CA LEU A 293 1.59 19.48 -10.20
C LEU A 293 0.51 19.65 -9.13
N PHE A 294 -0.66 19.04 -9.30
CA PHE A 294 -1.74 19.10 -8.32
C PHE A 294 -1.39 18.35 -7.05
N SER A 295 -0.65 17.24 -7.13
CA SER A 295 -0.18 16.53 -5.95
C SER A 295 0.77 17.39 -5.09
N GLN A 296 1.62 18.20 -5.71
CA GLN A 296 2.46 19.16 -4.98
C GLN A 296 1.63 20.27 -4.32
N ILE A 297 0.66 20.82 -5.02
CA ILE A 297 -0.23 21.86 -4.47
C ILE A 297 -0.98 21.34 -3.26
N ILE A 298 -1.51 20.11 -3.31
CA ILE A 298 -2.29 19.56 -2.22
C ILE A 298 -1.46 19.28 -0.98
N VAL A 299 -0.17 18.97 -1.10
CA VAL A 299 0.77 18.87 0.03
C VAL A 299 0.79 20.21 0.80
N TYR A 300 0.95 21.33 0.09
CA TYR A 300 0.94 22.65 0.73
C TYR A 300 -0.43 22.99 1.31
N VAL A 301 -1.51 22.70 0.61
CA VAL A 301 -2.89 22.89 1.11
C VAL A 301 -3.11 22.10 2.40
N GLY A 302 -2.64 20.85 2.47
CA GLY A 302 -2.69 20.03 3.68
C GLY A 302 -1.86 20.62 4.82
N ALA A 303 -0.64 21.10 4.52
CA ALA A 303 0.20 21.78 5.50
C ALA A 303 -0.45 23.06 6.03
N PHE A 304 -1.04 23.89 5.18
CA PHE A 304 -1.77 25.08 5.59
C PHE A 304 -2.99 24.76 6.47
N ASP A 305 -3.78 23.71 6.15
CA ASP A 305 -4.89 23.30 7.02
C ASP A 305 -4.40 22.88 8.42
N MET A 306 -3.22 22.25 8.51
CA MET A 306 -2.64 21.88 9.80
C MET A 306 -2.18 23.07 10.63
N VAL A 307 -1.68 24.14 9.99
CA VAL A 307 -1.24 25.37 10.66
C VAL A 307 -2.42 26.23 11.06
N PHE A 308 -3.31 26.54 10.14
CA PHE A 308 -4.40 27.52 10.29
C PHE A 308 -5.71 26.92 10.79
N ASP A 309 -5.83 25.59 10.85
CA ASP A 309 -7.04 24.87 11.29
C ASP A 309 -8.32 25.39 10.62
N PHE A 310 -8.34 25.45 9.27
CA PHE A 310 -9.48 25.96 8.49
C PHE A 310 -10.81 25.30 8.87
N ARG A 311 -10.76 24.06 9.34
CA ARG A 311 -11.93 23.29 9.77
C ARG A 311 -12.37 23.58 11.21
N LYS A 312 -11.62 24.38 11.97
CA LYS A 312 -11.86 24.76 13.38
C LYS A 312 -12.08 23.58 14.34
N ILE A 313 -11.49 22.42 14.04
CA ILE A 313 -11.68 21.19 14.83
C ILE A 313 -10.95 21.29 16.19
N ARG A 314 -9.92 22.14 16.31
CA ARG A 314 -9.12 22.32 17.51
C ARG A 314 -9.89 23.08 18.64
N ASN A 315 -10.84 23.92 18.28
CA ASN A 315 -11.59 24.76 19.24
C ASN A 315 -12.82 24.06 19.83
N HIS A 316 -13.09 22.82 19.46
CA HIS A 316 -14.22 22.02 19.96
C HIS A 316 -13.81 20.88 20.90
N ARG A 317 -12.61 20.96 21.50
CA ARG A 317 -12.16 20.04 22.57
C ARG A 317 -12.00 20.76 23.89
#